data_ad210cb9b99962fe8ec3c7afcca48db6
#
_entry.id   ad210cb9b99962fe8ec3c7afcca48db6
#
_cell.length_a   1.000
_cell.length_b   1.000
_cell.length_c   1.000
_cell.angle_alpha   90.00
_cell.angle_beta   90.00
_cell.angle_gamma   90.00
#
_symmetry.space_group_name_H-M   'P 1'
#
loop_
_entity.id
_entity.type
_entity.pdbx_description
1 polymer ?
#
loop_
_entity_poly.entity_id
_entity_poly.type
_entity_poly.pdbx_seq_one_letter_code
_entity_poly.pdbx_strand_id
1 'polypeptide(L)'
;MRAQELAACWQARAMPQALAGRRIALVVDDGGWRNTTAFDLGVQAMGGLCVHAPIRLNATEAVEDLAAYLDNWFDAVVCRTPELEMLYALSHWAQAPVVNARTRQNHPCETLGDLAFLWHCRGTIDGLKIAVVAPAANILGSWIEAAQVLPIDVVQVYPARWHAQGESPRFHVTTDLAALQDADVIVTDCWPRDEEPSVLQDYQITASVLDSLRPNLDFLPCPPVTRGQEVSGDAMLHQACRSVQAKAFLLHAQNAALEWVFGTL
;
A
#
# COMPACT_ATOMS: atom_id res chain seq x y z
N MET A 1 -6.30 -15.33 9.48
CA MET A 1 -6.84 -14.33 8.55
C MET A 1 -6.39 -14.67 7.14
N ARG A 2 -7.23 -14.36 6.12
CA ARG A 2 -7.09 -14.95 4.77
C ARG A 2 -5.73 -14.73 4.10
N ALA A 3 -5.15 -13.52 4.19
CA ALA A 3 -3.82 -13.28 3.62
C ALA A 3 -2.71 -14.18 4.22
N GLN A 4 -2.79 -14.55 5.49
CA GLN A 4 -1.84 -15.49 6.13
C GLN A 4 -2.01 -16.92 5.61
N GLU A 5 -3.25 -17.36 5.44
CA GLU A 5 -3.55 -18.67 4.83
C GLU A 5 -3.02 -18.73 3.40
N LEU A 6 -3.25 -17.68 2.62
CA LEU A 6 -2.73 -17.57 1.25
C LEU A 6 -1.20 -17.53 1.22
N ALA A 7 -0.55 -16.90 2.20
CA ALA A 7 0.91 -16.93 2.33
C ALA A 7 1.44 -18.35 2.58
N ALA A 8 0.77 -19.12 3.44
CA ALA A 8 1.11 -20.53 3.68
C ALA A 8 0.86 -21.40 2.43
N CYS A 9 -0.26 -21.19 1.73
CA CYS A 9 -0.56 -21.87 0.47
C CYS A 9 0.48 -21.56 -0.61
N TRP A 10 0.94 -20.30 -0.69
CA TRP A 10 1.97 -19.88 -1.63
C TRP A 10 3.29 -20.63 -1.40
N GLN A 11 3.75 -20.68 -0.15
CA GLN A 11 4.96 -21.42 0.22
C GLN A 11 4.83 -22.92 -0.07
N ALA A 12 3.66 -23.48 0.18
CA ALA A 12 3.36 -24.89 -0.13
C ALA A 12 3.12 -25.17 -1.63
N ARG A 13 3.12 -24.15 -2.50
CA ARG A 13 2.75 -24.22 -3.93
C ARG A 13 1.37 -24.86 -4.16
N ALA A 14 0.44 -24.57 -3.28
CA ALA A 14 -0.90 -25.14 -3.25
C ALA A 14 -1.95 -24.03 -3.11
N MET A 15 -1.87 -23.02 -3.98
CA MET A 15 -2.84 -21.91 -3.98
C MET A 15 -4.25 -22.41 -4.32
N PRO A 16 -5.27 -21.92 -3.59
CA PRO A 16 -6.65 -22.23 -3.91
C PRO A 16 -7.01 -21.66 -5.29
N GLN A 17 -7.87 -22.36 -6.03
CA GLN A 17 -8.31 -21.93 -7.36
C GLN A 17 -9.55 -21.00 -7.26
N ALA A 18 -9.54 -20.06 -6.31
CA ALA A 18 -10.68 -19.21 -6.00
C ALA A 18 -11.01 -18.18 -7.09
N LEU A 19 -10.05 -17.90 -7.99
CA LEU A 19 -10.25 -17.03 -9.15
C LEU A 19 -10.38 -17.81 -10.47
N ALA A 20 -10.64 -19.12 -10.41
CA ALA A 20 -10.76 -19.94 -11.61
C ALA A 20 -11.82 -19.39 -12.56
N GLY A 21 -11.42 -19.18 -13.83
CA GLY A 21 -12.28 -18.64 -14.88
C GLY A 21 -12.52 -17.13 -14.80
N ARG A 22 -12.01 -16.42 -13.79
CA ARG A 22 -12.10 -14.95 -13.69
C ARG A 22 -11.07 -14.29 -14.61
N ARG A 23 -11.49 -13.22 -15.28
CA ARG A 23 -10.68 -12.40 -16.19
C ARG A 23 -10.52 -11.01 -15.55
N ILE A 24 -9.30 -10.62 -15.25
CA ILE A 24 -9.01 -9.40 -14.52
C ILE A 24 -8.17 -8.49 -15.41
N ALA A 25 -8.68 -7.28 -15.69
CA ALA A 25 -7.90 -6.23 -16.34
C ALA A 25 -6.96 -5.59 -15.33
N LEU A 26 -5.70 -5.43 -15.70
CA LEU A 26 -4.73 -4.65 -14.96
C LEU A 26 -4.39 -3.40 -15.79
N VAL A 27 -4.94 -2.26 -15.36
CA VAL A 27 -4.76 -0.94 -15.98
C VAL A 27 -3.70 -0.17 -15.21
N VAL A 28 -2.60 0.16 -15.87
CA VAL A 28 -1.43 0.78 -15.24
C VAL A 28 -0.98 2.00 -16.04
N ASP A 29 -1.25 3.19 -15.50
CA ASP A 29 -0.86 4.46 -16.12
C ASP A 29 0.58 4.87 -15.76
N ASP A 30 1.09 4.42 -14.62
CA ASP A 30 2.45 4.72 -14.17
C ASP A 30 3.16 3.47 -13.63
N GLY A 31 4.47 3.56 -13.40
CA GLY A 31 5.30 2.46 -12.92
C GLY A 31 4.76 1.79 -11.65
N GLY A 32 5.56 0.96 -11.01
CA GLY A 32 5.16 0.24 -9.79
C GLY A 32 5.12 -1.27 -9.99
N TRP A 33 6.17 -1.77 -10.62
CA TRP A 33 6.30 -3.17 -11.02
C TRP A 33 5.99 -4.17 -9.88
N ARG A 34 6.29 -3.82 -8.60
CA ARG A 34 6.03 -4.73 -7.47
C ARG A 34 4.55 -5.00 -7.29
N ASN A 35 3.76 -3.92 -7.30
CA ASN A 35 2.32 -3.99 -7.11
C ASN A 35 1.66 -4.73 -8.28
N THR A 36 2.03 -4.39 -9.51
CA THR A 36 1.48 -5.01 -10.72
C THR A 36 1.89 -6.47 -10.88
N THR A 37 3.16 -6.81 -10.59
CA THR A 37 3.63 -8.19 -10.62
C THR A 37 2.95 -9.04 -9.55
N ALA A 38 2.68 -8.48 -8.36
CA ALA A 38 1.98 -9.19 -7.31
C ALA A 38 0.54 -9.55 -7.71
N PHE A 39 -0.20 -8.62 -8.37
CA PHE A 39 -1.51 -8.92 -8.94
C PHE A 39 -1.42 -9.99 -10.04
N ASP A 40 -0.51 -9.81 -11.00
CA ASP A 40 -0.38 -10.71 -12.13
C ASP A 40 -0.09 -12.14 -11.67
N LEU A 41 0.95 -12.33 -10.87
CA LEU A 41 1.31 -13.65 -10.33
C LEU A 41 0.22 -14.21 -9.41
N GLY A 42 -0.36 -13.38 -8.57
CA GLY A 42 -1.37 -13.80 -7.60
C GLY A 42 -2.65 -14.30 -8.28
N VAL A 43 -3.15 -13.56 -9.26
CA VAL A 43 -4.36 -13.94 -10.05
C VAL A 43 -4.12 -15.26 -10.78
N GLN A 44 -2.97 -15.38 -11.47
CA GLN A 44 -2.64 -16.62 -12.21
C GLN A 44 -2.49 -17.81 -11.26
N ALA A 45 -1.85 -17.64 -10.12
CA ALA A 45 -1.69 -18.71 -9.14
C ALA A 45 -3.03 -19.20 -8.56
N MET A 46 -4.05 -18.33 -8.55
CA MET A 46 -5.40 -18.67 -8.10
C MET A 46 -6.36 -19.09 -9.23
N GLY A 47 -5.83 -19.39 -10.42
CA GLY A 47 -6.56 -19.91 -11.57
C GLY A 47 -7.27 -18.86 -12.42
N GLY A 48 -7.07 -17.58 -12.15
CA GLY A 48 -7.58 -16.47 -12.96
C GLY A 48 -6.69 -16.11 -14.14
N LEU A 49 -7.21 -15.29 -15.03
CA LEU A 49 -6.47 -14.68 -16.13
C LEU A 49 -6.26 -13.19 -15.80
N CYS A 50 -5.01 -12.74 -15.71
CA CYS A 50 -4.65 -11.33 -15.58
C CYS A 50 -4.18 -10.80 -16.93
N VAL A 51 -4.78 -9.71 -17.40
CA VAL A 51 -4.46 -9.09 -18.68
C VAL A 51 -4.02 -7.65 -18.44
N HIS A 52 -2.80 -7.34 -18.82
CA HIS A 52 -2.31 -5.96 -18.82
C HIS A 52 -2.99 -5.18 -19.96
N ALA A 53 -4.00 -4.40 -19.64
CA ALA A 53 -4.71 -3.56 -20.58
C ALA A 53 -3.94 -2.24 -20.79
N PRO A 54 -3.40 -1.97 -21.99
CA PRO A 54 -2.58 -0.77 -22.25
C PRO A 54 -3.45 0.46 -22.50
N ILE A 55 -4.36 0.74 -21.60
CA ILE A 55 -5.27 1.88 -21.65
C ILE A 55 -4.88 2.93 -20.62
N ARG A 56 -5.30 4.19 -20.87
CA ARG A 56 -5.16 5.30 -19.93
C ARG A 56 -6.54 5.85 -19.61
N LEU A 57 -6.86 5.95 -18.33
CA LEU A 57 -8.17 6.43 -17.90
C LEU A 57 -8.42 7.89 -18.19
N ASN A 58 -7.35 8.69 -18.36
CA ASN A 58 -7.41 10.12 -18.72
C ASN A 58 -7.27 10.38 -20.24
N ALA A 59 -7.51 9.38 -21.07
CA ALA A 59 -7.51 9.53 -22.53
C ALA A 59 -8.72 10.35 -23.02
N THR A 60 -8.76 10.59 -24.35
CA THR A 60 -9.86 11.35 -24.99
C THR A 60 -11.16 10.56 -25.10
N GLU A 61 -11.12 9.24 -24.89
CA GLU A 61 -12.29 8.37 -24.88
C GLU A 61 -13.14 8.64 -23.64
N ALA A 62 -14.46 8.69 -23.82
CA ALA A 62 -15.38 8.86 -22.71
C ALA A 62 -15.31 7.66 -21.74
N VAL A 63 -15.33 7.93 -20.44
CA VAL A 63 -15.15 6.87 -19.43
C VAL A 63 -16.30 5.86 -19.44
N GLU A 64 -17.52 6.29 -19.80
CA GLU A 64 -18.68 5.41 -19.98
C GLU A 64 -18.48 4.41 -21.14
N ASP A 65 -17.89 4.84 -22.24
CA ASP A 65 -17.59 3.96 -23.38
C ASP A 65 -16.50 2.96 -23.01
N LEU A 66 -15.44 3.44 -22.34
CA LEU A 66 -14.36 2.60 -21.85
C LEU A 66 -14.88 1.54 -20.86
N ALA A 67 -15.75 1.92 -19.92
CA ALA A 67 -16.38 0.99 -18.98
C ALA A 67 -17.17 -0.10 -19.71
N ALA A 68 -17.98 0.27 -20.71
CA ALA A 68 -18.76 -0.67 -21.51
C ALA A 68 -17.89 -1.69 -22.27
N TYR A 69 -16.74 -1.24 -22.81
CA TYR A 69 -15.79 -2.15 -23.46
C TYR A 69 -15.12 -3.10 -22.47
N LEU A 70 -14.72 -2.61 -21.30
CA LEU A 70 -14.11 -3.44 -20.25
C LEU A 70 -15.08 -4.51 -19.76
N ASP A 71 -16.34 -4.16 -19.54
CA ASP A 71 -17.39 -5.10 -19.10
C ASP A 71 -17.65 -6.25 -20.07
N ASN A 72 -17.35 -6.08 -21.37
CA ASN A 72 -17.46 -7.18 -22.34
C ASN A 72 -16.43 -8.31 -22.09
N TRP A 73 -15.30 -7.99 -21.49
CA TRP A 73 -14.16 -8.92 -21.44
C TRP A 73 -13.70 -9.27 -20.05
N PHE A 74 -13.96 -8.42 -19.04
CA PHE A 74 -13.38 -8.56 -17.71
C PHE A 74 -14.43 -8.67 -16.61
N ASP A 75 -14.10 -9.47 -15.62
CA ASP A 75 -14.92 -9.69 -14.43
C ASP A 75 -14.53 -8.74 -13.27
N ALA A 76 -13.36 -8.10 -13.34
CA ALA A 76 -12.90 -7.01 -12.47
C ALA A 76 -11.83 -6.18 -13.18
N VAL A 77 -11.67 -4.93 -12.73
CA VAL A 77 -10.65 -4.00 -13.23
C VAL A 77 -9.80 -3.51 -12.06
N VAL A 78 -8.52 -3.83 -12.09
CA VAL A 78 -7.53 -3.34 -11.12
C VAL A 78 -6.81 -2.16 -11.73
N CYS A 79 -6.89 -0.99 -11.09
CA CYS A 79 -6.37 0.26 -11.62
C CYS A 79 -5.25 0.83 -10.77
N ARG A 80 -4.14 1.17 -11.43
CA ARG A 80 -3.08 2.02 -10.92
C ARG A 80 -3.02 3.27 -11.81
N THR A 81 -3.56 4.38 -11.32
CA THR A 81 -3.70 5.65 -12.04
C THR A 81 -3.41 6.83 -11.12
N PRO A 82 -2.97 7.99 -11.65
CA PRO A 82 -2.72 9.14 -10.80
C PRO A 82 -3.97 9.67 -10.06
N GLU A 83 -5.12 9.72 -10.73
CA GLU A 83 -6.29 10.45 -10.26
C GLU A 83 -7.36 9.51 -9.67
N LEU A 84 -7.71 9.72 -8.40
CA LEU A 84 -8.74 8.92 -7.71
C LEU A 84 -10.13 9.15 -8.31
N GLU A 85 -10.41 10.35 -8.77
CA GLU A 85 -11.68 10.74 -9.41
C GLU A 85 -11.95 9.90 -10.66
N MET A 86 -10.89 9.50 -11.39
CA MET A 86 -11.04 8.62 -12.56
C MET A 86 -11.48 7.22 -12.17
N LEU A 87 -11.06 6.71 -11.00
CA LEU A 87 -11.53 5.44 -10.48
C LEU A 87 -13.01 5.51 -10.07
N TYR A 88 -13.43 6.60 -9.44
CA TYR A 88 -14.85 6.81 -9.13
C TYR A 88 -15.68 6.91 -10.40
N ALA A 89 -15.22 7.66 -11.40
CA ALA A 89 -15.92 7.76 -12.68
C ALA A 89 -16.04 6.38 -13.36
N LEU A 90 -14.95 5.62 -13.42
CA LEU A 90 -14.97 4.27 -13.99
C LEU A 90 -15.91 3.35 -13.21
N SER A 91 -15.84 3.35 -11.87
CA SER A 91 -16.70 2.50 -11.02
C SER A 91 -18.18 2.87 -11.08
N HIS A 92 -18.51 4.12 -11.47
CA HIS A 92 -19.89 4.55 -11.67
C HIS A 92 -20.53 3.92 -12.91
N TRP A 93 -19.75 3.74 -13.98
CA TRP A 93 -20.23 3.22 -15.26
C TRP A 93 -20.00 1.72 -15.45
N ALA A 94 -18.93 1.17 -14.87
CA ALA A 94 -18.59 -0.24 -14.99
C ALA A 94 -19.51 -1.12 -14.14
N GLN A 95 -19.91 -2.28 -14.68
CA GLN A 95 -20.54 -3.36 -13.92
C GLN A 95 -19.49 -4.20 -13.18
N ALA A 96 -18.32 -4.38 -13.81
CA ALA A 96 -17.18 -5.03 -13.17
C ALA A 96 -16.65 -4.19 -11.99
N PRO A 97 -16.38 -4.81 -10.83
CA PRO A 97 -15.81 -4.09 -9.69
C PRO A 97 -14.44 -3.48 -10.04
N VAL A 98 -14.24 -2.24 -9.60
CA VAL A 98 -13.00 -1.49 -9.78
C VAL A 98 -12.18 -1.52 -8.50
N VAL A 99 -10.96 -2.03 -8.58
CA VAL A 99 -10.03 -2.15 -7.45
C VAL A 99 -8.93 -1.07 -7.57
N ASN A 100 -8.81 -0.23 -6.55
CA ASN A 100 -7.76 0.77 -6.47
C ASN A 100 -6.42 0.12 -6.05
N ALA A 101 -5.52 -0.05 -7.00
CA ALA A 101 -4.17 -0.50 -6.71
C ALA A 101 -3.26 0.64 -6.21
N ARG A 102 -3.47 1.89 -6.74
CA ARG A 102 -2.75 3.10 -6.28
C ARG A 102 -3.25 4.33 -7.04
N THR A 103 -3.37 5.44 -6.32
CA THR A 103 -3.51 6.79 -6.89
C THR A 103 -2.46 7.75 -6.29
N ARG A 104 -2.54 9.05 -6.59
CA ARG A 104 -1.75 10.08 -5.88
C ARG A 104 -2.27 10.32 -4.47
N GLN A 105 -3.57 10.11 -4.23
CA GLN A 105 -4.21 10.34 -2.94
C GLN A 105 -4.02 9.17 -1.98
N ASN A 106 -4.02 7.93 -2.49
CA ASN A 106 -3.92 6.75 -1.67
C ASN A 106 -3.26 5.56 -2.37
N HIS A 107 -2.77 4.61 -1.57
CA HIS A 107 -2.15 3.36 -2.01
C HIS A 107 -2.66 2.18 -1.16
N PRO A 108 -3.99 1.87 -1.21
CA PRO A 108 -4.63 0.98 -0.26
C PRO A 108 -4.05 -0.44 -0.28
N CYS A 109 -3.70 -0.98 -1.44
CA CYS A 109 -3.12 -2.32 -1.53
C CYS A 109 -1.77 -2.44 -0.83
N GLU A 110 -0.97 -1.38 -0.82
CA GLU A 110 0.31 -1.34 -0.12
C GLU A 110 0.09 -1.42 1.38
N THR A 111 -0.73 -0.52 1.91
CA THR A 111 -1.06 -0.48 3.35
C THR A 111 -1.76 -1.77 3.81
N LEU A 112 -2.63 -2.35 2.98
CA LEU A 112 -3.27 -3.63 3.29
C LEU A 112 -2.25 -4.77 3.38
N GLY A 113 -1.22 -4.77 2.52
CA GLY A 113 -0.10 -5.71 2.60
C GLY A 113 0.70 -5.58 3.89
N ASP A 114 1.05 -4.34 4.26
CA ASP A 114 1.77 -4.03 5.49
C ASP A 114 0.95 -4.43 6.74
N LEU A 115 -0.34 -4.13 6.77
CA LEU A 115 -1.26 -4.53 7.85
C LEU A 115 -1.38 -6.06 7.96
N ALA A 116 -1.47 -6.77 6.83
CA ALA A 116 -1.52 -8.24 6.82
C ALA A 116 -0.22 -8.86 7.36
N PHE A 117 0.94 -8.27 7.00
CA PHE A 117 2.23 -8.65 7.55
C PHE A 117 2.31 -8.41 9.06
N LEU A 118 1.93 -7.21 9.52
CA LEU A 118 1.93 -6.85 10.95
C LEU A 118 1.04 -7.80 11.75
N TRP A 119 -0.15 -8.08 11.24
CA TRP A 119 -1.03 -9.08 11.85
C TRP A 119 -0.38 -10.46 11.93
N HIS A 120 0.29 -10.89 10.85
CA HIS A 120 0.99 -12.17 10.82
C HIS A 120 2.07 -12.27 11.89
N CYS A 121 2.88 -11.22 12.05
CA CYS A 121 4.00 -11.21 12.99
C CYS A 121 3.56 -11.03 14.45
N ARG A 122 2.51 -10.24 14.70
CA ARG A 122 2.11 -9.81 16.04
C ARG A 122 0.85 -10.51 16.57
N GLY A 123 0.10 -11.19 15.70
CA GLY A 123 -1.18 -11.83 16.04
C GLY A 123 -2.36 -10.87 16.17
N THR A 124 -2.12 -9.57 16.31
CA THR A 124 -3.10 -8.50 16.34
C THR A 124 -2.51 -7.20 15.81
N ILE A 125 -3.37 -6.30 15.33
CA ILE A 125 -3.01 -4.91 15.02
C ILE A 125 -3.68 -3.92 15.96
N ASP A 126 -4.49 -4.40 16.89
CA ASP A 126 -5.26 -3.55 17.80
C ASP A 126 -4.34 -2.73 18.71
N GLY A 127 -4.53 -1.43 18.69
CA GLY A 127 -3.79 -0.48 19.51
C GLY A 127 -2.38 -0.19 18.99
N LEU A 128 -2.00 -0.65 17.77
CA LEU A 128 -0.69 -0.31 17.19
C LEU A 128 -0.58 1.20 16.96
N LYS A 129 0.58 1.72 17.34
CA LYS A 129 0.99 3.11 17.09
C LYS A 129 1.93 3.15 15.88
N ILE A 130 1.46 3.74 14.80
CA ILE A 130 2.17 3.83 13.53
C ILE A 130 2.72 5.24 13.37
N ALA A 131 4.03 5.41 13.35
CA ALA A 131 4.66 6.66 12.99
C ALA A 131 4.99 6.66 11.48
N VAL A 132 4.41 7.60 10.74
CA VAL A 132 4.68 7.78 9.31
C VAL A 132 5.61 8.98 9.13
N VAL A 133 6.86 8.71 8.76
CA VAL A 133 7.89 9.71 8.49
C VAL A 133 7.92 9.96 6.98
N ALA A 134 6.94 10.73 6.52
CA ALA A 134 6.69 10.95 5.10
C ALA A 134 5.87 12.21 4.86
N PRO A 135 5.93 12.81 3.65
CA PRO A 135 5.05 13.91 3.27
C PRO A 135 3.59 13.46 3.17
N ALA A 136 2.68 14.44 3.13
CA ALA A 136 1.27 14.22 2.80
C ALA A 136 1.14 13.70 1.35
N ALA A 137 1.22 12.39 1.19
CA ALA A 137 1.15 11.68 -0.08
C ALA A 137 0.33 10.38 0.09
N ASN A 138 0.30 9.57 -0.95
CA ASN A 138 -0.60 8.42 -1.03
C ASN A 138 -0.37 7.34 0.05
N ILE A 139 0.87 7.13 0.50
CA ILE A 139 1.16 6.16 1.57
C ILE A 139 0.53 6.64 2.88
N LEU A 140 0.82 7.88 3.28
CA LEU A 140 0.20 8.46 4.47
C LEU A 140 -1.33 8.49 4.34
N GLY A 141 -1.87 8.86 3.16
CA GLY A 141 -3.31 8.86 2.88
C GLY A 141 -3.96 7.53 3.24
N SER A 142 -3.37 6.41 2.81
CA SER A 142 -3.92 5.08 3.13
C SER A 142 -3.74 4.67 4.58
N TRP A 143 -2.71 5.11 5.28
CA TRP A 143 -2.59 4.89 6.72
C TRP A 143 -3.65 5.69 7.50
N ILE A 144 -3.97 6.93 7.06
CA ILE A 144 -5.07 7.74 7.63
C ILE A 144 -6.41 7.03 7.40
N GLU A 145 -6.69 6.56 6.18
CA GLU A 145 -7.89 5.78 5.84
C GLU A 145 -8.00 4.52 6.72
N ALA A 146 -6.91 3.80 6.90
CA ALA A 146 -6.87 2.61 7.76
C ALA A 146 -7.19 2.96 9.23
N ALA A 147 -6.68 4.06 9.76
CA ALA A 147 -6.94 4.51 11.13
C ALA A 147 -8.40 4.95 11.37
N GLN A 148 -9.16 5.27 10.32
CA GLN A 148 -10.59 5.58 10.41
C GLN A 148 -11.45 4.35 10.66
N VAL A 149 -11.00 3.16 10.22
CA VAL A 149 -11.80 1.92 10.24
C VAL A 149 -11.17 0.80 11.08
N LEU A 150 -9.91 0.93 11.47
CA LEU A 150 -9.19 -0.03 12.29
C LEU A 150 -8.75 0.59 13.61
N PRO A 151 -8.60 -0.20 14.69
CA PRO A 151 -8.18 0.28 16.00
C PRO A 151 -6.66 0.51 16.07
N ILE A 152 -6.10 1.32 15.16
CA ILE A 152 -4.69 1.72 15.11
C ILE A 152 -4.60 3.25 15.25
N ASP A 153 -3.51 3.75 15.83
CA ASP A 153 -3.24 5.17 15.93
C ASP A 153 -2.09 5.54 14.98
N VAL A 154 -2.28 6.59 14.19
CA VAL A 154 -1.29 7.05 13.19
C VAL A 154 -0.81 8.44 13.56
N VAL A 155 0.50 8.64 13.59
CA VAL A 155 1.12 9.95 13.74
C VAL A 155 2.02 10.22 12.54
N GLN A 156 1.78 11.35 11.86
CA GLN A 156 2.73 11.86 10.87
C GLN A 156 3.82 12.66 11.61
N VAL A 157 5.07 12.27 11.44
CA VAL A 157 6.25 12.94 12.00
C VAL A 157 7.05 13.53 10.84
N TYR A 158 6.81 14.82 10.52
CA TYR A 158 7.41 15.43 9.32
C TYR A 158 7.40 16.97 9.43
N PRO A 159 8.13 17.73 8.57
CA PRO A 159 8.05 19.19 8.57
C PRO A 159 6.64 19.70 8.31
N ALA A 160 6.23 20.76 9.05
CA ALA A 160 4.84 21.24 9.11
C ALA A 160 4.22 21.58 7.74
N ARG A 161 5.03 22.05 6.79
CA ARG A 161 4.55 22.36 5.42
C ARG A 161 4.09 21.14 4.61
N TRP A 162 4.51 19.95 5.04
CA TRP A 162 4.18 18.67 4.43
C TRP A 162 3.16 17.86 5.24
N HIS A 163 2.56 18.47 6.26
CA HIS A 163 1.53 17.80 7.04
C HIS A 163 0.26 17.57 6.23
N ALA A 164 -0.32 16.39 6.40
CA ALA A 164 -1.66 16.11 5.87
C ALA A 164 -2.69 17.02 6.55
N GLN A 165 -3.70 17.41 5.79
CA GLN A 165 -4.82 18.19 6.29
C GLN A 165 -5.92 17.25 6.81
N GLY A 166 -6.70 17.74 7.76
CA GLY A 166 -7.81 17.01 8.37
C GLY A 166 -7.50 16.49 9.77
N GLU A 167 -8.56 16.34 10.53
CA GLU A 167 -8.53 15.82 11.90
C GLU A 167 -9.22 14.47 11.96
N SER A 168 -8.64 13.56 12.72
CA SER A 168 -9.24 12.27 13.03
C SER A 168 -8.89 11.91 14.48
N PRO A 169 -9.77 11.24 15.20
CA PRO A 169 -9.48 10.82 16.58
C PRO A 169 -8.23 9.93 16.71
N ARG A 170 -7.84 9.27 15.63
CA ARG A 170 -6.69 8.34 15.58
C ARG A 170 -5.58 8.78 14.63
N PHE A 171 -5.61 10.04 14.19
CA PHE A 171 -4.56 10.60 13.35
C PHE A 171 -4.10 11.95 13.90
N HIS A 172 -2.79 12.11 14.05
CA HIS A 172 -2.15 13.32 14.53
C HIS A 172 -0.95 13.68 13.66
N VAL A 173 -0.58 14.95 13.68
CA VAL A 173 0.62 15.46 13.00
C VAL A 173 1.55 16.14 14.00
N THR A 174 2.86 15.98 13.82
CA THR A 174 3.87 16.64 14.64
C THR A 174 5.17 16.82 13.88
N THR A 175 5.95 17.82 14.26
CA THR A 175 7.34 17.98 13.83
C THR A 175 8.33 17.38 14.82
N ASP A 176 7.85 16.94 16.00
CA ASP A 176 8.68 16.44 17.08
C ASP A 176 9.06 14.98 16.85
N LEU A 177 10.34 14.73 16.61
CA LEU A 177 10.92 13.39 16.45
C LEU A 177 10.79 12.52 17.70
N ALA A 178 10.56 13.10 18.90
CA ALA A 178 10.33 12.33 20.12
C ALA A 178 9.08 11.44 20.00
N ALA A 179 8.13 11.76 19.12
CA ALA A 179 6.96 10.91 18.85
C ALA A 179 7.32 9.51 18.32
N LEU A 180 8.52 9.33 17.75
CA LEU A 180 9.01 8.01 17.31
C LEU A 180 9.25 7.04 18.48
N GLN A 181 9.50 7.54 19.70
CA GLN A 181 9.77 6.70 20.88
C GLN A 181 8.58 5.81 21.27
N ASP A 182 7.37 6.28 20.98
CA ASP A 182 6.12 5.57 21.31
C ASP A 182 5.64 4.65 20.17
N ALA A 183 6.26 4.71 18.98
CA ALA A 183 5.82 3.95 17.83
C ALA A 183 6.10 2.45 17.96
N ASP A 184 5.14 1.63 17.55
CA ASP A 184 5.31 0.18 17.34
C ASP A 184 5.83 -0.11 15.94
N VAL A 185 5.47 0.77 15.00
CA VAL A 185 5.83 0.66 13.58
C VAL A 185 6.27 2.02 13.06
N ILE A 186 7.37 2.07 12.32
CA ILE A 186 7.75 3.24 11.54
C ILE A 186 7.60 2.91 10.06
N VAL A 187 6.91 3.80 9.34
CA VAL A 187 6.76 3.76 7.88
C VAL A 187 7.43 4.99 7.28
N THR A 188 8.17 4.83 6.19
CA THR A 188 8.70 5.97 5.42
C THR A 188 8.20 5.92 3.99
N ASP A 189 8.22 7.07 3.31
CA ASP A 189 8.05 7.20 1.87
C ASP A 189 9.11 8.16 1.33
N CYS A 190 9.30 8.20 0.01
CA CYS A 190 10.33 9.00 -0.62
C CYS A 190 10.17 10.49 -0.31
N TRP A 191 11.29 11.18 -0.24
CA TRP A 191 11.31 12.63 -0.06
C TRP A 191 10.67 13.36 -1.24
N PRO A 192 9.98 14.48 -1.00
CA PRO A 192 9.48 15.35 -2.07
C PRO A 192 10.63 15.83 -2.95
N ARG A 193 10.45 15.83 -4.26
CA ARG A 193 11.49 16.21 -5.23
C ARG A 193 11.80 17.70 -5.25
N ASP A 194 10.85 18.51 -4.81
CA ASP A 194 10.89 19.97 -4.75
C ASP A 194 11.33 20.50 -3.38
N GLU A 195 11.79 19.61 -2.49
CA GLU A 195 12.31 19.97 -1.17
C GLU A 195 13.83 19.89 -1.13
N GLU A 196 14.45 20.87 -0.44
CA GLU A 196 15.89 20.85 -0.17
C GLU A 196 16.24 19.71 0.80
N PRO A 197 17.17 18.80 0.44
CA PRO A 197 17.51 17.65 1.29
C PRO A 197 17.94 18.02 2.72
N SER A 198 18.55 19.20 2.90
CA SER A 198 19.00 19.69 4.21
C SER A 198 17.85 19.92 5.19
N VAL A 199 16.64 20.21 4.72
CA VAL A 199 15.43 20.39 5.54
C VAL A 199 14.91 19.04 6.04
N LEU A 200 15.13 17.98 5.27
CA LEU A 200 14.62 16.64 5.54
C LEU A 200 15.64 15.74 6.26
N GLN A 201 16.88 16.20 6.38
CA GLN A 201 17.97 15.41 6.94
C GLN A 201 17.69 14.90 8.35
N ASP A 202 17.04 15.70 9.20
CA ASP A 202 16.67 15.30 10.57
C ASP A 202 15.56 14.22 10.59
N TYR A 203 14.81 14.09 9.50
CA TYR A 203 13.75 13.08 9.33
C TYR A 203 14.23 11.81 8.61
N GLN A 204 15.53 11.70 8.33
CA GLN A 204 16.11 10.47 7.79
C GLN A 204 16.10 9.37 8.86
N ILE A 205 15.56 8.20 8.53
CA ILE A 205 15.66 7.03 9.41
C ILE A 205 17.01 6.35 9.18
N THR A 206 17.87 6.40 10.22
CA THR A 206 19.19 5.78 10.25
C THR A 206 19.20 4.58 11.20
N ALA A 207 20.23 3.72 11.11
CA ALA A 207 20.41 2.62 12.07
C ALA A 207 20.51 3.16 13.52
N SER A 208 21.21 4.27 13.72
CA SER A 208 21.32 4.93 15.04
C SER A 208 19.97 5.39 15.58
N VAL A 209 19.08 5.92 14.73
CA VAL A 209 17.70 6.23 15.13
C VAL A 209 16.99 4.96 15.57
N LEU A 210 17.03 3.88 14.77
CA LEU A 210 16.37 2.62 15.09
C LEU A 210 16.91 1.98 16.38
N ASP A 211 18.21 2.05 16.64
CA ASP A 211 18.85 1.57 17.86
C ASP A 211 18.40 2.33 19.13
N SER A 212 18.01 3.61 18.98
CA SER A 212 17.54 4.45 20.08
C SER A 212 16.07 4.22 20.45
N LEU A 213 15.33 3.46 19.65
CA LEU A 213 13.91 3.20 19.83
C LEU A 213 13.66 1.87 20.54
N ARG A 214 12.38 1.53 20.74
CA ARG A 214 12.01 0.29 21.42
C ARG A 214 12.47 -0.96 20.66
N PRO A 215 12.87 -2.04 21.37
CA PRO A 215 13.50 -3.21 20.74
C PRO A 215 12.58 -4.03 19.83
N ASN A 216 11.25 -3.90 19.98
CA ASN A 216 10.25 -4.66 19.20
C ASN A 216 9.62 -3.78 18.08
N LEU A 217 10.29 -2.72 17.68
CA LEU A 217 9.86 -1.88 16.58
C LEU A 217 9.95 -2.64 15.25
N ASP A 218 8.91 -2.50 14.40
CA ASP A 218 8.99 -2.87 12.99
C ASP A 218 9.21 -1.63 12.13
N PHE A 219 10.22 -1.66 11.30
CA PHE A 219 10.51 -0.59 10.34
C PHE A 219 10.11 -1.05 8.93
N LEU A 220 9.14 -0.36 8.33
CA LEU A 220 8.51 -0.67 7.05
C LEU A 220 8.75 0.47 6.04
N PRO A 221 9.97 0.66 5.52
CA PRO A 221 10.20 1.65 4.48
C PRO A 221 9.47 1.23 3.20
N CYS A 222 8.66 2.17 2.63
CA CYS A 222 7.91 1.94 1.41
C CYS A 222 8.84 2.05 0.18
N PRO A 223 9.01 1.00 -0.63
CA PRO A 223 9.84 1.08 -1.81
C PRO A 223 9.15 1.81 -3.00
N PRO A 224 9.93 2.51 -3.85
CA PRO A 224 11.39 2.48 -3.93
C PRO A 224 12.04 3.34 -2.86
N VAL A 225 13.01 2.79 -2.13
CA VAL A 225 13.80 3.51 -1.12
C VAL A 225 15.02 4.15 -1.79
N THR A 226 15.25 5.43 -1.54
CA THR A 226 16.46 6.13 -1.95
C THR A 226 17.43 6.18 -0.78
N ARG A 227 18.40 5.26 -0.76
CA ARG A 227 19.41 5.21 0.31
C ARG A 227 20.22 6.51 0.35
N GLY A 228 20.33 7.07 1.55
CA GLY A 228 20.97 8.37 1.80
C GLY A 228 19.99 9.54 1.77
N GLN A 229 18.71 9.30 1.44
CA GLN A 229 17.61 10.26 1.58
C GLN A 229 16.72 9.86 2.77
N GLU A 230 15.48 9.41 2.53
CA GLU A 230 14.53 9.07 3.59
C GLU A 230 15.02 7.95 4.52
N VAL A 231 15.91 7.09 4.02
CA VAL A 231 16.48 5.95 4.77
C VAL A 231 17.99 5.87 4.50
N SER A 232 18.78 5.70 5.53
CA SER A 232 20.21 5.44 5.38
C SER A 232 20.50 4.01 4.89
N GLY A 233 21.67 3.79 4.33
CA GLY A 233 22.04 2.48 3.80
C GLY A 233 22.11 1.38 4.85
N ASP A 234 22.56 1.73 6.06
CA ASP A 234 22.67 0.84 7.22
C ASP A 234 21.32 0.53 7.88
N ALA A 235 20.38 1.50 7.89
CA ALA A 235 19.02 1.25 8.36
C ALA A 235 18.28 0.18 7.55
N MET A 236 18.55 0.08 6.24
CA MET A 236 18.00 -0.98 5.39
C MET A 236 18.51 -2.37 5.74
N LEU A 237 19.62 -2.48 6.46
CA LEU A 237 20.23 -3.73 6.94
C LEU A 237 19.93 -3.99 8.41
N HIS A 238 19.30 -3.03 9.08
CA HIS A 238 18.98 -3.12 10.50
C HIS A 238 17.96 -4.23 10.78
N GLN A 239 18.07 -4.89 11.96
CA GLN A 239 17.18 -5.99 12.34
C GLN A 239 15.70 -5.61 12.43
N ALA A 240 15.38 -4.35 12.70
CA ALA A 240 14.00 -3.84 12.71
C ALA A 240 13.43 -3.67 11.30
N CYS A 241 14.26 -3.60 10.24
CA CYS A 241 13.81 -3.41 8.87
C CYS A 241 13.13 -4.68 8.34
N ARG A 242 11.83 -4.58 8.07
CA ARG A 242 10.98 -5.67 7.57
C ARG A 242 10.47 -5.44 6.15
N SER A 243 11.02 -4.47 5.41
CA SER A 243 10.52 -4.07 4.09
C SER A 243 10.29 -5.26 3.15
N VAL A 244 11.27 -6.16 3.02
CA VAL A 244 11.18 -7.30 2.10
C VAL A 244 10.09 -8.29 2.53
N GLN A 245 10.02 -8.57 3.84
CA GLN A 245 9.03 -9.51 4.40
C GLN A 245 7.61 -8.93 4.29
N ALA A 246 7.42 -7.64 4.59
CA ALA A 246 6.13 -6.99 4.45
C ALA A 246 5.67 -6.96 2.97
N LYS A 247 6.58 -6.69 2.03
CA LYS A 247 6.24 -6.72 0.60
C LYS A 247 5.89 -8.10 0.06
N ALA A 248 6.34 -9.18 0.69
CA ALA A 248 5.84 -10.52 0.35
C ALA A 248 4.33 -10.66 0.60
N PHE A 249 3.81 -9.97 1.63
CA PHE A 249 2.37 -9.98 1.94
C PHE A 249 1.52 -9.16 0.97
N LEU A 250 2.10 -8.29 0.15
CA LEU A 250 1.37 -7.53 -0.86
C LEU A 250 0.55 -8.44 -1.78
N LEU A 251 1.17 -9.50 -2.33
CA LEU A 251 0.49 -10.49 -3.18
C LEU A 251 -0.67 -11.17 -2.44
N HIS A 252 -0.45 -11.57 -1.19
CA HIS A 252 -1.46 -12.32 -0.42
C HIS A 252 -2.63 -11.44 -0.01
N ALA A 253 -2.38 -10.19 0.35
CA ALA A 253 -3.40 -9.21 0.67
C ALA A 253 -4.24 -8.82 -0.55
N GLN A 254 -3.61 -8.64 -1.71
CA GLN A 254 -4.29 -8.40 -2.99
C GLN A 254 -5.18 -9.56 -3.39
N ASN A 255 -4.70 -10.80 -3.25
CA ASN A 255 -5.48 -11.99 -3.53
C ASN A 255 -6.68 -12.14 -2.58
N ALA A 256 -6.50 -11.90 -1.28
CA ALA A 256 -7.59 -11.90 -0.33
C ALA A 256 -8.64 -10.80 -0.65
N ALA A 257 -8.19 -9.63 -1.10
CA ALA A 257 -9.09 -8.57 -1.54
C ALA A 257 -9.89 -8.97 -2.79
N LEU A 258 -9.28 -9.66 -3.76
CA LEU A 258 -9.98 -10.18 -4.94
C LEU A 258 -10.99 -11.29 -4.58
N GLU A 259 -10.64 -12.21 -3.68
CA GLU A 259 -11.60 -13.20 -3.17
C GLU A 259 -12.81 -12.51 -2.52
N TRP A 260 -12.58 -11.46 -1.73
CA TRP A 260 -13.66 -10.69 -1.13
C TRP A 260 -14.52 -9.99 -2.19
N VAL A 261 -13.92 -9.37 -3.19
CA VAL A 261 -14.60 -8.70 -4.31
C VAL A 261 -15.52 -9.68 -5.05
N PHE A 262 -15.09 -10.92 -5.24
CA PHE A 262 -15.89 -11.95 -5.92
C PHE A 262 -16.81 -12.76 -5.00
N GLY A 263 -16.83 -12.46 -3.70
CA GLY A 263 -17.65 -13.18 -2.73
C GLY A 263 -17.25 -14.66 -2.56
N THR A 264 -15.97 -14.96 -2.72
CA THR A 264 -15.42 -16.33 -2.59
C THR A 264 -14.68 -16.54 -1.26
N LEU A 265 -14.73 -15.54 -0.35
CA LEU A 265 -14.23 -15.63 1.02
C LEU A 265 -15.19 -16.40 1.92
#